data_7d9dab7a5b0d10641215529983fc01ae
#
_entry.id   7d9dab7a5b0d10641215529983fc01ae
#
_cell.length_a   1.000
_cell.length_b   1.000
_cell.length_c   1.000
_cell.angle_alpha   90.00
_cell.angle_beta   90.00
_cell.angle_gamma   90.00
#
_symmetry.space_group_name_H-M   'P 1'
#
loop_
_entity.id
_entity.type
_entity.pdbx_description
1 polymer ?
#
loop_
_entity_poly.entity_id
_entity_poly.type
_entity_poly.pdbx_seq_one_letter_code
_entity_poly.pdbx_strand_id
1 'polypeptide(L)'
;RQRQMCIRDSSTSFIIAILFFTILNKFKDIKRAIQFILTILFPFLLGIGLAFILNNPQKWVEDKLLQNIPMHKSHKRILSTTLVFILTIGFLILFFSIIIPNTIDSVRQFSKNVADYSDTLIEYTKDFAYKLNISEKQVEQMLINFDVTQKITSVVTESIPKIASYSYSFVKGFINLILAFVSAFYILLDREKLVKGIKKLNYSLFDKNFANYLTLWTNDAKTVFEQYIVGNIIDSFIVGVICYFGALVLKLPYTSMIALIIGVTNVIPVFGPFLGAIPVIIILCLIDPFSALIFTIFIFILQQCDGNIIKPIVLGDKLGMSGFWILFSVTVGGALFGIVGMFLGVPIFALIYAGVQDYIQVRLRNKKITINDRAGTID
;
A
#
# COMPACT_ATOMS: atom_id res chain seq x y z
N ARG A 1 58.83 2.34 5.08
CA ARG A 1 57.46 2.87 4.77
C ARG A 1 56.62 1.84 4.00
N GLN A 2 57.09 1.15 2.98
CA GLN A 2 56.33 0.12 2.24
C GLN A 2 55.87 -1.06 3.11
N ARG A 3 56.69 -1.58 4.01
CA ARG A 3 56.32 -2.70 4.92
C ARG A 3 55.21 -2.29 5.91
N GLN A 4 55.17 -1.06 6.39
CA GLN A 4 54.10 -0.58 7.28
C GLN A 4 52.77 -0.35 6.56
N MET A 5 52.80 0.02 5.26
CA MET A 5 51.56 0.10 4.44
C MET A 5 51.00 -1.30 4.18
N CYS A 6 51.81 -2.30 3.79
CA CYS A 6 51.33 -3.67 3.60
C CYS A 6 50.71 -4.29 4.87
N ILE A 7 51.31 -4.05 6.05
CA ILE A 7 50.76 -4.56 7.32
C ILE A 7 49.41 -3.90 7.66
N ARG A 8 49.30 -2.60 7.37
CA ARG A 8 48.04 -1.83 7.63
C ARG A 8 46.91 -2.25 6.69
N ASP A 9 47.22 -2.50 5.40
CA ASP A 9 46.23 -2.96 4.44
C ASP A 9 45.80 -4.41 4.70
N SER A 10 46.75 -5.28 5.12
CA SER A 10 46.46 -6.66 5.52
C SER A 10 45.61 -6.71 6.79
N SER A 11 45.90 -5.89 7.80
CA SER A 11 45.09 -5.83 9.05
C SER A 11 43.73 -5.25 8.82
N THR A 12 43.56 -4.23 7.98
CA THR A 12 42.24 -3.68 7.61
C THR A 12 41.39 -4.69 6.84
N SER A 13 41.98 -5.43 5.89
CA SER A 13 41.29 -6.50 5.16
C SER A 13 40.87 -7.65 6.08
N PHE A 14 41.69 -8.00 7.06
CA PHE A 14 41.37 -9.04 8.07
C PHE A 14 40.24 -8.61 9.00
N ILE A 15 40.24 -7.35 9.46
CA ILE A 15 39.16 -6.78 10.27
C ILE A 15 37.84 -6.76 9.48
N ILE A 16 37.87 -6.35 8.20
CA ILE A 16 36.70 -6.36 7.33
C ILE A 16 36.16 -7.79 7.14
N ALA A 17 37.06 -8.77 6.92
CA ALA A 17 36.66 -10.17 6.81
C ALA A 17 36.04 -10.73 8.09
N ILE A 18 36.59 -10.41 9.27
CA ILE A 18 36.03 -10.80 10.57
C ILE A 18 34.67 -10.14 10.79
N LEU A 19 34.53 -8.85 10.48
CA LEU A 19 33.25 -8.14 10.59
C LEU A 19 32.19 -8.77 9.67
N PHE A 20 32.55 -9.04 8.43
CA PHE A 20 31.68 -9.70 7.46
C PHE A 20 31.24 -11.10 7.91
N PHE A 21 32.19 -11.92 8.40
CA PHE A 21 31.91 -13.24 8.95
C PHE A 21 31.03 -13.18 10.19
N THR A 22 31.26 -12.21 11.09
CA THR A 22 30.45 -12.01 12.30
C THR A 22 29.01 -11.56 11.94
N ILE A 23 28.87 -10.68 10.93
CA ILE A 23 27.57 -10.25 10.42
C ILE A 23 26.82 -11.44 9.81
N LEU A 24 27.49 -12.28 9.02
CA LEU A 24 26.87 -13.47 8.43
C LEU A 24 26.40 -14.47 9.49
N ASN A 25 27.23 -14.75 10.51
CA ASN A 25 26.89 -15.68 11.58
C ASN A 25 25.77 -15.16 12.50
N LYS A 26 25.71 -13.85 12.74
CA LYS A 26 24.66 -13.20 13.56
C LYS A 26 23.51 -12.63 12.76
N PHE A 27 23.43 -12.94 11.47
CA PHE A 27 22.39 -12.38 10.59
C PHE A 27 20.96 -12.61 11.11
N LYS A 28 20.69 -13.79 11.70
CA LYS A 28 19.38 -14.10 12.30
C LYS A 28 19.08 -13.21 13.51
N ASP A 29 20.08 -12.91 14.33
CA ASP A 29 19.90 -12.09 15.54
C ASP A 29 19.77 -10.60 15.16
N ILE A 30 20.54 -10.14 14.18
CA ILE A 30 20.42 -8.79 13.62
C ILE A 30 19.02 -8.61 12.99
N LYS A 31 18.55 -9.60 12.23
CA LYS A 31 17.20 -9.58 11.66
C LYS A 31 16.12 -9.50 12.73
N ARG A 32 16.23 -10.30 13.81
CA ARG A 32 15.32 -10.24 14.96
C ARG A 32 15.34 -8.87 15.64
N ALA A 33 16.52 -8.32 15.89
CA ALA A 33 16.67 -6.99 16.50
C ALA A 33 16.03 -5.89 15.65
N ILE A 34 16.28 -5.91 14.33
CA ILE A 34 15.65 -4.98 13.39
C ILE A 34 14.13 -5.14 13.38
N GLN A 35 13.62 -6.38 13.32
CA GLN A 35 12.18 -6.63 13.36
C GLN A 35 11.55 -6.15 14.67
N PHE A 36 12.21 -6.34 15.80
CA PHE A 36 11.77 -5.84 17.10
C PHE A 36 11.69 -4.31 17.14
N ILE A 37 12.75 -3.61 16.69
CA ILE A 37 12.77 -2.16 16.59
C ILE A 37 11.66 -1.66 15.65
N LEU A 38 11.50 -2.27 14.48
CA LEU A 38 10.44 -1.92 13.53
C LEU A 38 9.05 -2.12 14.13
N THR A 39 8.85 -3.18 14.92
CA THR A 39 7.56 -3.43 15.60
C THR A 39 7.23 -2.33 16.60
N ILE A 40 8.22 -1.85 17.37
CA ILE A 40 8.03 -0.75 18.33
C ILE A 40 7.79 0.58 17.61
N LEU A 41 8.50 0.82 16.50
CA LEU A 41 8.38 2.05 15.73
C LEU A 41 7.15 2.07 14.82
N PHE A 42 6.52 0.93 14.57
CA PHE A 42 5.42 0.79 13.61
C PHE A 42 4.26 1.77 13.84
N PRO A 43 3.71 1.98 15.06
CA PRO A 43 2.66 2.97 15.28
C PRO A 43 3.12 4.40 15.00
N PHE A 44 4.38 4.73 15.25
CA PHE A 44 4.94 6.06 14.92
C PHE A 44 5.11 6.26 13.42
N LEU A 45 5.53 5.22 12.69
CA LEU A 45 5.60 5.24 11.22
C LEU A 45 4.20 5.40 10.60
N LEU A 46 3.19 4.69 11.13
CA LEU A 46 1.79 4.92 10.77
C LEU A 46 1.35 6.35 11.09
N GLY A 47 1.76 6.88 12.24
CA GLY A 47 1.48 8.27 12.64
C GLY A 47 2.09 9.30 11.69
N ILE A 48 3.30 9.06 11.19
CA ILE A 48 3.90 9.88 10.13
C ILE A 48 3.04 9.81 8.85
N GLY A 49 2.63 8.62 8.42
CA GLY A 49 1.75 8.45 7.26
C GLY A 49 0.43 9.21 7.41
N LEU A 50 -0.24 9.07 8.57
CA LEU A 50 -1.47 9.81 8.88
C LEU A 50 -1.23 11.33 8.91
N ALA A 51 -0.10 11.80 9.48
CA ALA A 51 0.25 13.21 9.46
C ALA A 51 0.47 13.74 8.04
N PHE A 52 1.04 12.94 7.13
CA PHE A 52 1.13 13.29 5.71
C PHE A 52 -0.25 13.45 5.07
N ILE A 53 -1.17 12.49 5.29
CA ILE A 53 -2.53 12.53 4.75
C ILE A 53 -3.28 13.77 5.26
N LEU A 54 -3.20 14.03 6.58
CA LEU A 54 -3.96 15.10 7.23
C LEU A 54 -3.31 16.49 7.11
N ASN A 55 -2.07 16.59 6.64
CA ASN A 55 -1.34 17.85 6.49
C ASN A 55 -2.04 18.83 5.53
N ASN A 56 -2.54 18.36 4.40
CA ASN A 56 -3.22 19.22 3.42
C ASN A 56 -4.60 19.68 3.89
N PRO A 57 -5.50 18.82 4.41
CA PRO A 57 -6.73 19.25 5.06
C PRO A 57 -6.49 20.23 6.22
N GLN A 58 -5.47 19.97 7.05
CA GLN A 58 -5.15 20.83 8.18
C GLN A 58 -4.71 22.24 7.73
N LYS A 59 -3.85 22.32 6.72
CA LYS A 59 -3.46 23.60 6.13
C LYS A 59 -4.63 24.33 5.50
N TRP A 60 -5.49 23.61 4.78
CA TRP A 60 -6.67 24.20 4.17
C TRP A 60 -7.59 24.82 5.23
N VAL A 61 -7.80 24.15 6.36
CA VAL A 61 -8.57 24.70 7.49
C VAL A 61 -7.84 25.90 8.11
N GLU A 62 -6.51 25.79 8.34
CA GLU A 62 -5.69 26.86 8.95
C GLU A 62 -5.68 28.12 8.07
N ASP A 63 -5.49 27.97 6.76
CA ASP A 63 -5.24 29.08 5.83
C ASP A 63 -6.54 29.66 5.23
N LYS A 64 -7.61 28.86 5.07
CA LYS A 64 -8.87 29.32 4.48
C LYS A 64 -10.00 29.52 5.50
N LEU A 65 -10.28 28.53 6.34
CA LEU A 65 -11.40 28.63 7.29
C LEU A 65 -11.09 29.56 8.46
N LEU A 66 -9.85 29.50 8.99
CA LEU A 66 -9.43 30.29 10.14
C LEU A 66 -8.70 31.58 9.76
N GLN A 67 -8.64 31.93 8.46
CA GLN A 67 -7.92 33.11 7.96
C GLN A 67 -8.38 34.41 8.65
N ASN A 68 -9.68 34.63 8.74
CA ASN A 68 -10.29 35.87 9.21
C ASN A 68 -10.42 35.96 10.75
N ILE A 69 -10.04 34.91 11.48
CA ILE A 69 -10.16 34.91 12.95
C ILE A 69 -8.87 35.54 13.54
N PRO A 70 -8.97 36.57 14.36
CA PRO A 70 -7.79 37.24 14.98
C PRO A 70 -7.24 36.39 16.12
N MET A 71 -6.53 35.28 15.79
CA MET A 71 -5.91 34.38 16.75
C MET A 71 -4.42 34.27 16.48
N HIS A 72 -3.65 33.99 17.55
CA HIS A 72 -2.20 33.72 17.41
C HIS A 72 -1.98 32.42 16.58
N LYS A 73 -0.95 32.39 15.74
CA LYS A 73 -0.65 31.29 14.82
C LYS A 73 -0.65 29.91 15.49
N SER A 74 -0.15 29.82 16.72
CA SER A 74 -0.11 28.56 17.49
C SER A 74 -1.52 28.08 17.83
N HIS A 75 -2.45 28.96 18.23
CA HIS A 75 -3.83 28.59 18.54
C HIS A 75 -4.63 28.22 17.29
N LYS A 76 -4.39 28.93 16.15
CA LYS A 76 -4.99 28.54 14.86
C LYS A 76 -4.60 27.10 14.49
N ARG A 77 -3.31 26.75 14.67
CA ARG A 77 -2.82 25.41 14.38
C ARG A 77 -3.44 24.33 15.29
N ILE A 78 -3.53 24.60 16.60
CA ILE A 78 -4.18 23.66 17.53
C ILE A 78 -5.62 23.43 17.10
N LEU A 79 -6.36 24.51 16.85
CA LEU A 79 -7.77 24.44 16.47
C LEU A 79 -7.98 23.72 15.14
N SER A 80 -7.20 24.05 14.09
CA SER A 80 -7.28 23.40 12.78
C SER A 80 -6.95 21.91 12.86
N THR A 81 -5.90 21.55 13.60
CA THR A 81 -5.50 20.15 13.80
C THR A 81 -6.58 19.38 14.53
N THR A 82 -7.08 19.91 15.66
CA THR A 82 -8.16 19.27 16.43
C THR A 82 -9.43 19.09 15.60
N LEU A 83 -9.83 20.10 14.83
CA LEU A 83 -11.02 20.04 13.99
C LEU A 83 -10.88 18.97 12.89
N VAL A 84 -9.72 18.93 12.19
CA VAL A 84 -9.48 17.91 11.17
C VAL A 84 -9.44 16.51 11.76
N PHE A 85 -8.88 16.32 12.96
CA PHE A 85 -8.88 15.02 13.63
C PHE A 85 -10.29 14.58 14.02
N ILE A 86 -11.10 15.48 14.59
CA ILE A 86 -12.50 15.18 14.93
C ILE A 86 -13.28 14.79 13.67
N LEU A 87 -13.14 15.54 12.58
CA LEU A 87 -13.80 15.25 11.32
C LEU A 87 -13.33 13.90 10.73
N THR A 88 -12.04 13.63 10.77
CA THR A 88 -11.47 12.37 10.26
C THR A 88 -11.94 11.18 11.08
N ILE A 89 -11.90 11.28 12.41
CA ILE A 89 -12.37 10.21 13.31
C ILE A 89 -13.89 10.01 13.13
N GLY A 90 -14.67 11.10 13.07
CA GLY A 90 -16.11 11.05 12.79
C GLY A 90 -16.44 10.40 11.46
N PHE A 91 -15.71 10.74 10.40
CA PHE A 91 -15.82 10.11 9.08
C PHE A 91 -15.49 8.61 9.14
N LEU A 92 -14.41 8.22 9.79
CA LEU A 92 -14.01 6.82 9.92
C LEU A 92 -15.04 6.01 10.71
N ILE A 93 -15.55 6.55 11.83
CA ILE A 93 -16.60 5.90 12.62
C ILE A 93 -17.84 5.70 11.75
N LEU A 94 -18.30 6.72 11.05
CA LEU A 94 -19.47 6.64 10.18
C LEU A 94 -19.24 5.64 9.04
N PHE A 95 -18.11 5.70 8.38
CA PHE A 95 -17.75 4.80 7.29
C PHE A 95 -17.73 3.34 7.76
N PHE A 96 -17.03 3.05 8.85
CA PHE A 96 -16.92 1.69 9.36
C PHE A 96 -18.23 1.19 9.98
N SER A 97 -19.07 2.05 10.60
CA SER A 97 -20.36 1.66 11.13
C SER A 97 -21.35 1.22 10.05
N ILE A 98 -21.17 1.68 8.82
CA ILE A 98 -22.00 1.26 7.68
C ILE A 98 -21.39 0.01 7.01
N ILE A 99 -20.09 0.02 6.74
CA ILE A 99 -19.46 -1.02 5.91
C ILE A 99 -19.24 -2.32 6.68
N ILE A 100 -18.77 -2.24 7.94
CA ILE A 100 -18.43 -3.45 8.70
C ILE A 100 -19.65 -4.36 8.92
N PRO A 101 -20.80 -3.89 9.42
CA PRO A 101 -21.97 -4.76 9.61
C PRO A 101 -22.40 -5.43 8.30
N ASN A 102 -22.55 -4.66 7.23
CA ASN A 102 -22.97 -5.17 5.93
C ASN A 102 -21.98 -6.21 5.36
N THR A 103 -20.67 -6.00 5.58
CA THR A 103 -19.65 -6.96 5.16
C THR A 103 -19.68 -8.23 6.01
N ILE A 104 -19.84 -8.11 7.33
CA ILE A 104 -19.97 -9.28 8.22
C ILE A 104 -21.21 -10.09 7.86
N ASP A 105 -22.33 -9.44 7.60
CA ASP A 105 -23.57 -10.12 7.18
C ASP A 105 -23.40 -10.81 5.82
N SER A 106 -22.71 -10.17 4.88
CA SER A 106 -22.35 -10.77 3.58
C SER A 106 -21.49 -12.02 3.73
N VAL A 107 -20.45 -11.95 4.57
CA VAL A 107 -19.55 -13.10 4.86
C VAL A 107 -20.31 -14.22 5.56
N ARG A 108 -21.19 -13.87 6.53
CA ARG A 108 -22.03 -14.85 7.25
C ARG A 108 -23.02 -15.53 6.34
N GLN A 109 -23.70 -14.79 5.46
CA GLN A 109 -24.62 -15.36 4.47
C GLN A 109 -23.89 -16.28 3.48
N PHE A 110 -22.76 -15.80 2.95
CA PHE A 110 -21.91 -16.62 2.08
C PHE A 110 -21.50 -17.93 2.76
N SER A 111 -21.01 -17.84 4.00
CA SER A 111 -20.58 -19.04 4.76
C SER A 111 -21.71 -20.04 5.03
N LYS A 112 -22.94 -19.55 5.27
CA LYS A 112 -24.10 -20.45 5.47
C LYS A 112 -24.51 -21.17 4.19
N ASN A 113 -24.40 -20.51 3.05
CA ASN A 113 -24.90 -21.01 1.77
C ASN A 113 -23.80 -21.71 0.94
N VAL A 114 -22.59 -21.87 1.47
CA VAL A 114 -21.46 -22.47 0.74
C VAL A 114 -21.77 -23.89 0.25
N ALA A 115 -22.48 -24.69 1.05
CA ALA A 115 -22.88 -26.04 0.65
C ALA A 115 -23.83 -26.00 -0.57
N ASP A 116 -24.87 -25.16 -0.51
CA ASP A 116 -25.83 -25.00 -1.60
C ASP A 116 -25.18 -24.49 -2.88
N TYR A 117 -24.19 -23.56 -2.74
CA TYR A 117 -23.42 -23.06 -3.89
C TYR A 117 -22.53 -24.12 -4.53
N SER A 118 -21.96 -25.03 -3.70
CA SER A 118 -21.19 -26.16 -4.22
C SER A 118 -22.05 -27.09 -5.07
N ASP A 119 -23.26 -27.37 -4.61
CA ASP A 119 -24.21 -28.21 -5.33
C ASP A 119 -24.67 -27.55 -6.64
N THR A 120 -24.96 -26.27 -6.59
CA THR A 120 -25.30 -25.46 -7.78
C THR A 120 -24.17 -25.45 -8.81
N LEU A 121 -22.91 -25.28 -8.36
CA LEU A 121 -21.75 -25.33 -9.27
C LEU A 121 -21.59 -26.69 -9.95
N ILE A 122 -21.82 -27.78 -9.20
CA ILE A 122 -21.81 -29.15 -9.73
C ILE A 122 -22.87 -29.30 -10.79
N GLU A 123 -24.08 -28.80 -10.57
CA GLU A 123 -25.18 -28.83 -11.52
C GLU A 123 -24.86 -28.05 -12.80
N TYR A 124 -24.40 -26.81 -12.68
CA TYR A 124 -23.94 -26.01 -13.84
C TYR A 124 -22.83 -26.71 -14.63
N THR A 125 -21.86 -27.33 -13.92
CA THR A 125 -20.75 -28.02 -14.57
C THR A 125 -21.25 -29.25 -15.37
N LYS A 126 -22.24 -30.01 -14.84
CA LYS A 126 -22.86 -31.11 -15.52
C LYS A 126 -23.66 -30.67 -16.76
N ASP A 127 -24.46 -29.60 -16.63
CA ASP A 127 -25.25 -29.06 -17.75
C ASP A 127 -24.35 -28.53 -18.88
N PHE A 128 -23.26 -27.84 -18.53
CA PHE A 128 -22.28 -27.36 -19.49
C PHE A 128 -21.53 -28.50 -20.19
N ALA A 129 -21.15 -29.53 -19.45
CA ALA A 129 -20.49 -30.70 -19.99
C ALA A 129 -21.42 -31.49 -20.93
N TYR A 130 -22.70 -31.59 -20.58
CA TYR A 130 -23.72 -32.17 -21.45
C TYR A 130 -23.83 -31.44 -22.80
N LYS A 131 -23.83 -30.10 -22.79
CA LYS A 131 -23.82 -29.27 -24.00
C LYS A 131 -22.56 -29.45 -24.85
N LEU A 132 -21.43 -29.82 -24.25
CA LEU A 132 -20.16 -30.08 -24.94
C LEU A 132 -19.96 -31.56 -25.34
N ASN A 133 -20.97 -32.43 -25.17
CA ASN A 133 -20.87 -33.86 -25.40
C ASN A 133 -19.78 -34.59 -24.60
N ILE A 134 -19.45 -34.09 -23.41
CA ILE A 134 -18.51 -34.72 -22.48
C ILE A 134 -19.28 -35.74 -21.65
N SER A 135 -18.75 -36.98 -21.48
CA SER A 135 -19.44 -38.01 -20.73
C SER A 135 -19.57 -37.65 -19.24
N GLU A 136 -20.76 -37.88 -18.65
CA GLU A 136 -21.02 -37.62 -17.21
C GLU A 136 -19.98 -38.27 -16.29
N LYS A 137 -19.49 -39.47 -16.60
CA LYS A 137 -18.45 -40.16 -15.82
C LYS A 137 -17.13 -39.40 -15.76
N GLN A 138 -16.76 -38.74 -16.85
CA GLN A 138 -15.51 -37.92 -16.86
C GLN A 138 -15.65 -36.65 -16.01
N VAL A 139 -16.83 -36.04 -16.03
CA VAL A 139 -17.14 -34.88 -15.22
C VAL A 139 -17.17 -35.22 -13.72
N GLU A 140 -17.84 -36.36 -13.39
CA GLU A 140 -17.90 -36.82 -12.01
C GLU A 140 -16.53 -37.21 -11.46
N GLN A 141 -15.67 -37.84 -12.24
CA GLN A 141 -14.29 -38.12 -11.87
C GLN A 141 -13.45 -36.85 -11.71
N MET A 142 -13.65 -35.83 -12.56
CA MET A 142 -12.99 -34.52 -12.38
C MET A 142 -13.44 -33.83 -11.09
N LEU A 143 -14.74 -33.80 -10.82
CA LEU A 143 -15.29 -33.17 -9.61
C LEU A 143 -14.82 -33.86 -8.32
N ILE A 144 -14.78 -35.22 -8.33
CA ILE A 144 -14.25 -36.02 -7.21
C ILE A 144 -12.75 -35.79 -7.03
N ASN A 145 -11.97 -35.76 -8.11
CA ASN A 145 -10.52 -35.57 -8.05
C ASN A 145 -10.14 -34.15 -7.58
N PHE A 146 -10.95 -33.14 -7.87
CA PHE A 146 -10.70 -31.77 -7.39
C PHE A 146 -11.18 -31.56 -5.96
N ASP A 147 -12.01 -32.45 -5.41
CA ASP A 147 -12.57 -32.38 -4.06
C ASP A 147 -13.04 -30.94 -3.70
N VAL A 148 -13.77 -30.35 -4.67
CA VAL A 148 -14.13 -28.93 -4.68
C VAL A 148 -14.90 -28.56 -3.41
N THR A 149 -15.85 -29.42 -3.04
CA THR A 149 -16.72 -29.22 -1.87
C THR A 149 -15.91 -29.19 -0.57
N GLN A 150 -14.96 -30.14 -0.40
CA GLN A 150 -14.15 -30.24 0.81
C GLN A 150 -13.12 -29.09 0.89
N LYS A 151 -12.54 -28.68 -0.25
CA LYS A 151 -11.62 -27.53 -0.29
C LYS A 151 -12.32 -26.21 -0.01
N ILE A 152 -13.52 -25.98 -0.57
CA ILE A 152 -14.31 -24.78 -0.31
C ILE A 152 -14.75 -24.77 1.15
N THR A 153 -15.28 -25.86 1.67
CA THR A 153 -15.71 -26.00 3.06
C THR A 153 -14.52 -25.81 4.01
N SER A 154 -13.35 -26.39 3.71
CA SER A 154 -12.16 -26.23 4.55
C SER A 154 -11.66 -24.76 4.58
N VAL A 155 -11.63 -24.10 3.44
CA VAL A 155 -11.26 -22.66 3.37
C VAL A 155 -12.21 -21.80 4.21
N VAL A 156 -13.51 -22.06 4.14
CA VAL A 156 -14.51 -21.31 4.90
C VAL A 156 -14.44 -21.66 6.40
N THR A 157 -14.41 -22.94 6.76
CA THR A 157 -14.36 -23.40 8.15
C THR A 157 -13.05 -23.05 8.84
N GLU A 158 -11.93 -23.01 8.12
CA GLU A 158 -10.65 -22.54 8.67
C GLU A 158 -10.55 -21.01 8.76
N SER A 159 -11.23 -20.29 7.89
CA SER A 159 -11.20 -18.83 7.88
C SER A 159 -12.05 -18.22 8.99
N ILE A 160 -13.18 -18.80 9.36
CA ILE A 160 -14.07 -18.31 10.43
C ILE A 160 -13.40 -18.31 11.81
N PRO A 161 -12.73 -19.37 12.29
CA PRO A 161 -11.96 -19.33 13.53
C PRO A 161 -10.77 -18.38 13.48
N LYS A 162 -10.15 -18.22 12.30
CA LYS A 162 -9.07 -17.23 12.11
C LYS A 162 -9.62 -15.81 12.25
N ILE A 163 -10.80 -15.51 11.72
CA ILE A 163 -11.48 -14.21 11.94
C ILE A 163 -11.76 -13.99 13.44
N ALA A 164 -12.16 -15.02 14.17
CA ALA A 164 -12.34 -14.92 15.64
C ALA A 164 -10.99 -14.74 16.39
N SER A 165 -9.92 -15.39 15.95
CA SER A 165 -8.57 -15.22 16.53
C SER A 165 -7.95 -13.85 16.21
N TYR A 166 -8.43 -13.16 15.19
CA TYR A 166 -8.09 -11.76 14.93
C TYR A 166 -8.60 -10.81 16.02
N SER A 167 -9.52 -11.23 16.91
CA SER A 167 -9.97 -10.37 18.02
C SER A 167 -8.82 -9.91 18.91
N TYR A 168 -7.85 -10.77 19.21
CA TYR A 168 -6.64 -10.38 19.96
C TYR A 168 -5.71 -9.50 19.13
N SER A 169 -5.55 -9.82 17.84
CA SER A 169 -4.81 -9.01 16.89
C SER A 169 -5.49 -7.66 16.64
N PHE A 170 -6.83 -7.62 16.71
CA PHE A 170 -7.62 -6.40 16.61
C PHE A 170 -7.36 -5.44 17.78
N VAL A 171 -7.33 -5.93 19.02
CA VAL A 171 -6.99 -5.11 20.21
C VAL A 171 -5.59 -4.51 20.07
N LYS A 172 -4.61 -5.33 19.64
CA LYS A 172 -3.25 -4.85 19.39
C LYS A 172 -3.17 -3.85 18.23
N GLY A 173 -3.92 -4.11 17.16
CA GLY A 173 -4.09 -3.20 16.02
C GLY A 173 -4.75 -1.87 16.42
N PHE A 174 -5.75 -1.92 17.29
CA PHE A 174 -6.45 -0.75 17.79
C PHE A 174 -5.55 0.13 18.67
N ILE A 175 -4.74 -0.46 19.55
CA ILE A 175 -3.73 0.27 20.34
C ILE A 175 -2.72 0.96 19.41
N ASN A 176 -2.22 0.23 18.41
CA ASN A 176 -1.29 0.80 17.43
C ASN A 176 -1.94 1.95 16.63
N LEU A 177 -3.22 1.84 16.31
CA LEU A 177 -3.97 2.87 15.63
C LEU A 177 -4.13 4.12 16.50
N ILE A 178 -4.49 3.96 17.79
CA ILE A 178 -4.55 5.07 18.74
C ILE A 178 -3.20 5.76 18.85
N LEU A 179 -2.11 5.00 19.03
CA LEU A 179 -0.76 5.55 19.09
C LEU A 179 -0.38 6.27 17.80
N ALA A 180 -0.79 5.75 16.64
CA ALA A 180 -0.59 6.39 15.35
C ALA A 180 -1.35 7.73 15.24
N PHE A 181 -2.61 7.77 15.67
CA PHE A 181 -3.40 9.02 15.72
C PHE A 181 -2.79 10.05 16.66
N VAL A 182 -2.40 9.64 17.87
CA VAL A 182 -1.73 10.52 18.84
C VAL A 182 -0.41 11.04 18.26
N SER A 183 0.40 10.17 17.67
CA SER A 183 1.67 10.56 17.03
C SER A 183 1.45 11.53 15.88
N ALA A 184 0.47 11.28 15.01
CA ALA A 184 0.12 12.17 13.91
C ALA A 184 -0.31 13.55 14.41
N PHE A 185 -1.11 13.59 15.49
CA PHE A 185 -1.57 14.83 16.11
C PHE A 185 -0.38 15.67 16.58
N TYR A 186 0.56 15.09 17.34
CA TYR A 186 1.76 15.79 17.80
C TYR A 186 2.69 16.19 16.65
N ILE A 187 2.85 15.34 15.63
CA ILE A 187 3.66 15.68 14.45
C ILE A 187 3.10 16.90 13.73
N LEU A 188 1.78 17.00 13.57
CA LEU A 188 1.15 18.16 12.92
C LEU A 188 1.24 19.43 13.78
N LEU A 189 1.05 19.30 15.10
CA LEU A 189 1.21 20.44 16.02
C LEU A 189 2.64 20.98 16.02
N ASP A 190 3.63 20.12 16.17
CA ASP A 190 5.03 20.49 16.31
C ASP A 190 5.82 20.45 15.00
N ARG A 191 5.14 20.38 13.85
CA ARG A 191 5.74 20.24 12.51
C ARG A 191 6.92 21.18 12.28
N GLU A 192 6.78 22.48 12.61
CA GLU A 192 7.85 23.46 12.38
C GLU A 192 9.04 23.22 13.31
N LYS A 193 8.80 22.83 14.56
CA LYS A 193 9.88 22.52 15.52
C LYS A 193 10.64 21.26 15.09
N LEU A 194 9.92 20.20 14.67
CA LEU A 194 10.50 18.96 14.20
C LEU A 194 11.37 19.19 12.95
N VAL A 195 10.84 19.90 11.95
CA VAL A 195 11.58 20.21 10.72
C VAL A 195 12.81 21.08 11.03
N LYS A 196 12.69 22.09 11.90
CA LYS A 196 13.83 22.90 12.34
C LYS A 196 14.87 22.07 13.09
N GLY A 197 14.43 21.14 13.94
CA GLY A 197 15.31 20.22 14.67
C GLY A 197 16.12 19.33 13.73
N ILE A 198 15.46 18.69 12.75
CA ILE A 198 16.10 17.87 11.74
C ILE A 198 17.10 18.68 10.90
N LYS A 199 16.72 19.90 10.48
CA LYS A 199 17.63 20.79 9.75
C LYS A 199 18.86 21.15 10.59
N LYS A 200 18.68 21.52 11.87
CA LYS A 200 19.80 21.80 12.77
C LYS A 200 20.75 20.62 12.90
N LEU A 201 20.20 19.40 13.07
CA LEU A 201 20.99 18.17 13.14
C LEU A 201 21.77 17.95 11.84
N ASN A 202 21.12 18.12 10.68
CA ASN A 202 21.75 17.98 9.37
C ASN A 202 22.96 18.94 9.21
N TYR A 203 22.78 20.23 9.51
CA TYR A 203 23.85 21.23 9.42
C TYR A 203 24.93 21.10 10.51
N SER A 204 24.66 20.36 11.59
CA SER A 204 25.67 20.09 12.62
C SER A 204 26.54 18.88 12.31
N LEU A 205 26.02 17.91 11.55
CA LEU A 205 26.72 16.67 11.22
C LEU A 205 27.50 16.73 9.90
N PHE A 206 27.05 17.57 8.96
CA PHE A 206 27.57 17.60 7.60
C PHE A 206 28.04 19.02 7.22
N ASP A 207 28.96 19.10 6.27
CA ASP A 207 29.38 20.35 5.68
C ASP A 207 28.21 21.04 4.94
N LYS A 208 28.29 22.37 4.79
CA LYS A 208 27.21 23.23 4.28
C LYS A 208 26.68 22.76 2.91
N ASN A 209 27.56 22.33 2.00
CA ASN A 209 27.16 21.94 0.65
C ASN A 209 26.36 20.64 0.66
N PHE A 210 26.83 19.62 1.40
CA PHE A 210 26.14 18.35 1.55
C PHE A 210 24.85 18.50 2.36
N ALA A 211 24.84 19.31 3.42
CA ALA A 211 23.64 19.60 4.20
C ALA A 211 22.55 20.31 3.39
N ASN A 212 22.93 21.23 2.49
CA ASN A 212 21.99 21.84 1.54
C ASN A 212 21.41 20.81 0.57
N TYR A 213 22.27 19.97 -0.03
CA TYR A 213 21.84 18.91 -0.92
C TYR A 213 20.84 17.95 -0.22
N LEU A 214 21.18 17.50 0.98
CA LEU A 214 20.32 16.60 1.77
C LEU A 214 18.99 17.26 2.15
N THR A 215 18.99 18.59 2.42
CA THR A 215 17.76 19.33 2.71
C THR A 215 16.85 19.43 1.49
N LEU A 216 17.39 19.67 0.30
CA LEU A 216 16.63 19.69 -0.95
C LEU A 216 16.05 18.29 -1.22
N TRP A 217 16.89 17.27 -1.17
CA TRP A 217 16.47 15.90 -1.38
C TRP A 217 15.37 15.44 -0.39
N THR A 218 15.46 15.85 0.89
CA THR A 218 14.42 15.55 1.88
C THR A 218 13.09 16.25 1.58
N ASN A 219 13.13 17.47 1.01
CA ASN A 219 11.91 18.16 0.59
C ASN A 219 11.25 17.48 -0.61
N ASP A 220 12.05 17.02 -1.58
CA ASP A 220 11.56 16.27 -2.74
C ASP A 220 10.98 14.92 -2.29
N ALA A 221 11.69 14.22 -1.40
CA ALA A 221 11.21 13.01 -0.77
C ALA A 221 9.84 13.20 -0.11
N LYS A 222 9.71 14.25 0.70
CA LYS A 222 8.44 14.59 1.34
C LYS A 222 7.32 14.74 0.30
N THR A 223 7.59 15.48 -0.77
CA THR A 223 6.59 15.76 -1.81
C THR A 223 6.16 14.47 -2.54
N VAL A 224 7.13 13.61 -2.91
CA VAL A 224 6.86 12.32 -3.55
C VAL A 224 6.03 11.41 -2.65
N PHE A 225 6.43 11.27 -1.37
CA PHE A 225 5.69 10.44 -0.41
C PHE A 225 4.28 10.98 -0.15
N GLU A 226 4.12 12.30 0.07
CA GLU A 226 2.84 12.93 0.33
C GLU A 226 1.87 12.70 -0.84
N GLN A 227 2.31 12.99 -2.05
CA GLN A 227 1.50 12.82 -3.25
C GLN A 227 1.13 11.35 -3.50
N TYR A 228 2.09 10.45 -3.36
CA TYR A 228 1.86 9.04 -3.59
C TYR A 228 0.92 8.42 -2.56
N ILE A 229 1.17 8.63 -1.26
CA ILE A 229 0.36 8.03 -0.20
C ILE A 229 -1.06 8.59 -0.24
N VAL A 230 -1.20 9.92 -0.27
CA VAL A 230 -2.52 10.56 -0.30
C VAL A 230 -3.26 10.22 -1.59
N GLY A 231 -2.58 10.31 -2.74
CA GLY A 231 -3.17 10.00 -4.03
C GLY A 231 -3.67 8.56 -4.10
N ASN A 232 -2.85 7.60 -3.68
CA ASN A 232 -3.22 6.18 -3.77
C ASN A 232 -4.35 5.80 -2.81
N ILE A 233 -4.44 6.43 -1.63
CA ILE A 233 -5.56 6.23 -0.70
C ILE A 233 -6.85 6.82 -1.26
N ILE A 234 -6.79 8.03 -1.81
CA ILE A 234 -7.96 8.67 -2.44
C ILE A 234 -8.42 7.86 -3.65
N ASP A 235 -7.50 7.42 -4.50
CA ASP A 235 -7.76 6.55 -5.65
C ASP A 235 -8.47 5.27 -5.22
N SER A 236 -7.94 4.55 -4.26
CA SER A 236 -8.51 3.31 -3.73
C SER A 236 -9.91 3.51 -3.13
N PHE A 237 -10.12 4.64 -2.46
CA PHE A 237 -11.43 5.01 -1.93
C PHE A 237 -12.43 5.27 -3.05
N ILE A 238 -12.04 6.03 -4.09
CA ILE A 238 -12.88 6.32 -5.26
C ILE A 238 -13.25 5.03 -5.98
N VAL A 239 -12.27 4.16 -6.25
CA VAL A 239 -12.49 2.85 -6.89
C VAL A 239 -13.43 1.98 -6.06
N GLY A 240 -13.25 1.93 -4.73
CA GLY A 240 -14.14 1.22 -3.81
C GLY A 240 -15.57 1.72 -3.87
N VAL A 241 -15.77 3.05 -3.87
CA VAL A 241 -17.10 3.69 -3.97
C VAL A 241 -17.75 3.41 -5.31
N ILE A 242 -17.02 3.55 -6.42
CA ILE A 242 -17.55 3.24 -7.77
C ILE A 242 -17.89 1.76 -7.87
N CYS A 243 -17.05 0.88 -7.32
CA CYS A 243 -17.30 -0.55 -7.27
C CYS A 243 -18.58 -0.87 -6.47
N TYR A 244 -18.80 -0.20 -5.33
CA TYR A 244 -20.02 -0.38 -4.53
C TYR A 244 -21.27 -0.03 -5.32
N PHE A 245 -21.33 1.17 -5.90
CA PHE A 245 -22.51 1.61 -6.66
C PHE A 245 -22.68 0.81 -7.95
N GLY A 246 -21.58 0.46 -8.64
CA GLY A 246 -21.63 -0.38 -9.84
C GLY A 246 -22.17 -1.77 -9.54
N ALA A 247 -21.69 -2.43 -8.50
CA ALA A 247 -22.17 -3.73 -8.07
C ALA A 247 -23.64 -3.69 -7.62
N LEU A 248 -24.08 -2.56 -6.98
CA LEU A 248 -25.46 -2.34 -6.60
C LEU A 248 -26.39 -2.22 -7.83
N VAL A 249 -25.99 -1.42 -8.82
CA VAL A 249 -26.74 -1.24 -10.09
C VAL A 249 -26.84 -2.56 -10.86
N LEU A 250 -25.76 -3.33 -10.89
CA LEU A 250 -25.70 -4.65 -11.52
C LEU A 250 -26.39 -5.74 -10.68
N LYS A 251 -26.92 -5.41 -9.51
CA LYS A 251 -27.63 -6.33 -8.57
C LYS A 251 -26.76 -7.54 -8.19
N LEU A 252 -25.45 -7.34 -8.08
CA LEU A 252 -24.53 -8.39 -7.67
C LEU A 252 -24.72 -8.76 -6.20
N PRO A 253 -24.64 -10.04 -5.82
CA PRO A 253 -24.71 -10.46 -4.43
C PRO A 253 -23.49 -9.94 -3.66
N TYR A 254 -23.64 -9.73 -2.36
CA TYR A 254 -22.53 -9.32 -1.45
C TYR A 254 -21.81 -8.04 -1.86
N THR A 255 -22.53 -7.07 -2.39
CA THR A 255 -22.02 -5.78 -2.90
C THR A 255 -21.03 -5.11 -1.95
N SER A 256 -21.33 -5.03 -0.64
CA SER A 256 -20.46 -4.38 0.35
C SER A 256 -19.13 -5.11 0.51
N MET A 257 -19.16 -6.44 0.53
CA MET A 257 -17.94 -7.28 0.61
C MET A 257 -17.07 -7.10 -0.65
N ILE A 258 -17.68 -7.14 -1.82
CA ILE A 258 -17.00 -6.93 -3.11
C ILE A 258 -16.30 -5.57 -3.13
N ALA A 259 -17.04 -4.50 -2.83
CA ALA A 259 -16.51 -3.14 -2.84
C ALA A 259 -15.37 -2.94 -1.84
N LEU A 260 -15.49 -3.53 -0.64
CA LEU A 260 -14.44 -3.48 0.37
C LEU A 260 -13.17 -4.22 -0.09
N ILE A 261 -13.31 -5.43 -0.63
CA ILE A 261 -12.17 -6.19 -1.15
C ILE A 261 -11.47 -5.40 -2.26
N ILE A 262 -12.21 -4.92 -3.26
CA ILE A 262 -11.64 -4.17 -4.38
C ILE A 262 -10.99 -2.87 -3.91
N GLY A 263 -11.67 -2.08 -3.06
CA GLY A 263 -11.13 -0.81 -2.55
C GLY A 263 -9.86 -1.00 -1.72
N VAL A 264 -9.85 -1.98 -0.80
CA VAL A 264 -8.67 -2.25 0.05
C VAL A 264 -7.49 -2.78 -0.76
N THR A 265 -7.73 -3.71 -1.68
CA THR A 265 -6.65 -4.28 -2.50
C THR A 265 -6.09 -3.28 -3.50
N ASN A 266 -6.89 -2.33 -3.99
CA ASN A 266 -6.47 -1.29 -4.93
C ASN A 266 -5.37 -0.37 -4.38
N VAL A 267 -5.18 -0.33 -3.05
CA VAL A 267 -4.04 0.37 -2.41
C VAL A 267 -2.69 -0.17 -2.90
N ILE A 268 -2.63 -1.45 -3.32
CA ILE A 268 -1.41 -2.08 -3.81
C ILE A 268 -1.30 -1.82 -5.33
N PRO A 269 -0.31 -1.02 -5.78
CA PRO A 269 -0.18 -0.72 -7.21
C PRO A 269 0.06 -1.97 -8.03
N VAL A 270 -0.47 -2.01 -9.24
CA VAL A 270 -0.35 -3.07 -10.23
C VAL A 270 -1.03 -4.38 -9.81
N PHE A 271 -0.70 -4.92 -8.64
CA PHE A 271 -1.23 -6.20 -8.16
C PHE A 271 -2.59 -6.09 -7.47
N GLY A 272 -2.93 -4.93 -6.91
CA GLY A 272 -4.17 -4.71 -6.17
C GLY A 272 -5.44 -5.13 -6.94
N PRO A 273 -5.63 -4.67 -8.17
CA PRO A 273 -6.76 -5.06 -9.00
C PRO A 273 -6.93 -6.57 -9.15
N PHE A 274 -5.84 -7.30 -9.37
CA PHE A 274 -5.86 -8.76 -9.52
C PHE A 274 -6.11 -9.47 -8.19
N LEU A 275 -5.46 -9.01 -7.12
CA LEU A 275 -5.63 -9.56 -5.77
C LEU A 275 -7.06 -9.41 -5.26
N GLY A 276 -7.77 -8.37 -5.69
CA GLY A 276 -9.17 -8.17 -5.36
C GLY A 276 -10.13 -8.89 -6.31
N ALA A 277 -9.93 -8.74 -7.62
CA ALA A 277 -10.85 -9.27 -8.61
C ALA A 277 -10.90 -10.80 -8.64
N ILE A 278 -9.74 -11.48 -8.57
CA ILE A 278 -9.69 -12.95 -8.67
C ILE A 278 -10.52 -13.64 -7.58
N PRO A 279 -10.34 -13.34 -6.27
CA PRO A 279 -11.18 -13.95 -5.24
C PRO A 279 -12.67 -13.65 -5.41
N VAL A 280 -13.02 -12.42 -5.80
CA VAL A 280 -14.41 -12.01 -6.00
C VAL A 280 -15.03 -12.77 -7.19
N ILE A 281 -14.32 -12.90 -8.30
CA ILE A 281 -14.79 -13.69 -9.46
C ILE A 281 -15.02 -15.13 -9.06
N ILE A 282 -14.11 -15.74 -8.29
CA ILE A 282 -14.26 -17.11 -7.79
C ILE A 282 -15.50 -17.23 -6.91
N ILE A 283 -15.70 -16.32 -5.96
CA ILE A 283 -16.87 -16.31 -5.08
C ILE A 283 -18.16 -16.18 -5.89
N LEU A 284 -18.21 -15.26 -6.84
CA LEU A 284 -19.38 -15.06 -7.69
C LEU A 284 -19.63 -16.26 -8.61
N CYS A 285 -18.58 -16.90 -9.13
CA CYS A 285 -18.70 -18.11 -9.94
C CYS A 285 -19.36 -19.27 -9.17
N LEU A 286 -19.09 -19.37 -7.86
CA LEU A 286 -19.72 -20.36 -7.00
C LEU A 286 -21.22 -20.10 -6.80
N ILE A 287 -21.63 -18.83 -6.79
CA ILE A 287 -23.01 -18.40 -6.54
C ILE A 287 -23.82 -18.47 -7.84
N ASP A 288 -23.34 -17.79 -8.87
CA ASP A 288 -23.94 -17.71 -10.19
C ASP A 288 -22.89 -17.33 -11.24
N PRO A 289 -22.56 -18.22 -12.20
CA PRO A 289 -21.57 -17.93 -13.24
C PRO A 289 -21.89 -16.70 -14.09
N PHE A 290 -23.18 -16.35 -14.25
CA PHE A 290 -23.58 -15.18 -15.00
C PHE A 290 -23.24 -13.88 -14.26
N SER A 291 -23.45 -13.85 -12.95
CA SER A 291 -23.01 -12.75 -12.09
C SER A 291 -21.48 -12.58 -12.09
N ALA A 292 -20.74 -13.69 -12.11
CA ALA A 292 -19.28 -13.66 -12.24
C ALA A 292 -18.83 -13.06 -13.60
N LEU A 293 -19.49 -13.41 -14.69
CA LEU A 293 -19.20 -12.84 -16.00
C LEU A 293 -19.49 -11.33 -16.04
N ILE A 294 -20.65 -10.90 -15.54
CA ILE A 294 -21.02 -9.49 -15.45
C ILE A 294 -19.98 -8.72 -14.62
N PHE A 295 -19.61 -9.25 -13.47
CA PHE A 295 -18.59 -8.62 -12.63
C PHE A 295 -17.22 -8.55 -13.30
N THR A 296 -16.82 -9.61 -14.03
CA THR A 296 -15.54 -9.62 -14.75
C THR A 296 -15.47 -8.52 -15.80
N ILE A 297 -16.55 -8.32 -16.55
CA ILE A 297 -16.63 -7.23 -17.54
C ILE A 297 -16.61 -5.87 -16.82
N PHE A 298 -17.42 -5.73 -15.79
CA PHE A 298 -17.50 -4.48 -15.00
C PHE A 298 -16.16 -4.11 -14.38
N ILE A 299 -15.48 -5.05 -13.70
CA ILE A 299 -14.20 -4.74 -13.05
C ILE A 299 -13.11 -4.44 -14.07
N PHE A 300 -13.12 -5.10 -15.25
CA PHE A 300 -12.21 -4.76 -16.34
C PHE A 300 -12.40 -3.32 -16.81
N ILE A 301 -13.64 -2.89 -17.03
CA ILE A 301 -13.97 -1.51 -17.42
C ILE A 301 -13.55 -0.53 -16.31
N LEU A 302 -13.88 -0.85 -15.06
CA LEU A 302 -13.51 -0.02 -13.91
C LEU A 302 -11.98 0.15 -13.82
N GLN A 303 -11.20 -0.91 -14.00
CA GLN A 303 -9.74 -0.85 -13.97
C GLN A 303 -9.15 -0.06 -15.15
N GLN A 304 -9.79 -0.10 -16.31
CA GLN A 304 -9.40 0.77 -17.43
C GLN A 304 -9.70 2.26 -17.15
N CYS A 305 -10.83 2.54 -16.54
CA CYS A 305 -11.15 3.90 -16.08
C CYS A 305 -10.19 4.35 -14.97
N ASP A 306 -9.86 3.47 -14.04
CA ASP A 306 -8.90 3.73 -12.97
C ASP A 306 -7.53 4.10 -13.54
N GLY A 307 -6.96 3.24 -14.39
CA GLY A 307 -5.62 3.43 -14.96
C GLY A 307 -5.48 4.64 -15.87
N ASN A 308 -6.52 4.96 -16.67
CA ASN A 308 -6.44 5.99 -17.71
C ASN A 308 -7.06 7.33 -17.30
N ILE A 309 -7.93 7.38 -16.29
CA ILE A 309 -8.65 8.57 -15.89
C ILE A 309 -8.40 8.92 -14.43
N ILE A 310 -8.72 8.00 -13.48
CA ILE A 310 -8.70 8.31 -12.05
C ILE A 310 -7.27 8.52 -11.57
N LYS A 311 -6.38 7.57 -11.82
CA LYS A 311 -4.96 7.66 -11.41
C LYS A 311 -4.24 8.89 -11.94
N PRO A 312 -4.32 9.24 -13.25
CA PRO A 312 -3.73 10.48 -13.76
C PRO A 312 -4.26 11.75 -13.06
N ILE A 313 -5.56 11.78 -12.76
CA ILE A 313 -6.17 12.94 -12.07
C ILE A 313 -5.70 13.01 -10.60
N VAL A 314 -5.64 11.88 -9.90
CA VAL A 314 -5.39 11.83 -8.46
C VAL A 314 -3.89 11.83 -8.13
N LEU A 315 -3.09 11.01 -8.81
CA LEU A 315 -1.64 10.91 -8.58
C LEU A 315 -0.82 11.86 -9.46
N GLY A 316 -1.30 12.13 -10.69
CA GLY A 316 -0.55 12.88 -11.70
C GLY A 316 0.69 12.11 -12.20
N ASP A 317 1.40 12.70 -13.19
CA ASP A 317 2.59 12.09 -13.82
C ASP A 317 3.89 12.27 -13.01
N LYS A 318 3.79 12.53 -11.71
CA LYS A 318 4.89 13.08 -10.90
C LYS A 318 5.90 12.05 -10.37
N LEU A 319 5.67 10.76 -10.54
CA LEU A 319 6.65 9.75 -10.10
C LEU A 319 7.88 9.68 -11.01
N GLY A 320 7.80 10.18 -12.24
CA GLY A 320 8.94 10.23 -13.18
C GLY A 320 9.51 8.86 -13.57
N MET A 321 8.79 7.78 -13.28
CA MET A 321 9.23 6.40 -13.52
C MET A 321 8.37 5.72 -14.56
N SER A 322 8.99 4.88 -15.40
CA SER A 322 8.25 4.00 -16.30
C SER A 322 7.53 2.88 -15.51
N GLY A 323 6.48 2.29 -16.13
CA GLY A 323 5.73 1.18 -15.54
C GLY A 323 6.61 -0.01 -15.12
N PHE A 324 7.72 -0.26 -15.84
CA PHE A 324 8.70 -1.29 -15.46
C PHE A 324 9.29 -1.04 -14.08
N TRP A 325 9.71 0.20 -13.77
CA TRP A 325 10.30 0.53 -12.49
C TRP A 325 9.28 0.51 -11.34
N ILE A 326 8.01 0.81 -11.65
CA ILE A 326 6.92 0.65 -10.68
C ILE A 326 6.72 -0.83 -10.36
N LEU A 327 6.62 -1.71 -11.37
CA LEU A 327 6.51 -3.16 -11.19
C LEU A 327 7.70 -3.71 -10.41
N PHE A 328 8.92 -3.32 -10.76
CA PHE A 328 10.15 -3.71 -10.07
C PHE A 328 10.12 -3.33 -8.59
N SER A 329 9.76 -2.07 -8.28
CA SER A 329 9.73 -1.57 -6.90
C SER A 329 8.68 -2.28 -6.04
N VAL A 330 7.50 -2.58 -6.60
CA VAL A 330 6.45 -3.35 -5.91
C VAL A 330 6.90 -4.78 -5.66
N THR A 331 7.52 -5.42 -6.66
CA THR A 331 7.99 -6.81 -6.54
C THR A 331 9.10 -6.94 -5.49
N VAL A 332 10.12 -6.10 -5.58
CA VAL A 332 11.25 -6.11 -4.64
C VAL A 332 10.80 -5.69 -3.24
N GLY A 333 10.00 -4.61 -3.14
CA GLY A 333 9.43 -4.17 -1.87
C GLY A 333 8.58 -5.27 -1.22
N GLY A 334 7.76 -5.95 -2.02
CA GLY A 334 6.93 -7.07 -1.57
C GLY A 334 7.73 -8.25 -1.04
N ALA A 335 8.81 -8.62 -1.73
CA ALA A 335 9.70 -9.70 -1.29
C ALA A 335 10.42 -9.38 0.03
N LEU A 336 10.78 -8.10 0.26
CA LEU A 336 11.52 -7.68 1.45
C LEU A 336 10.62 -7.44 2.66
N PHE A 337 9.48 -6.78 2.48
CA PHE A 337 8.63 -6.25 3.56
C PHE A 337 7.14 -6.60 3.42
N GLY A 338 6.78 -7.54 2.54
CA GLY A 338 5.39 -7.95 2.31
C GLY A 338 4.52 -6.81 1.76
N ILE A 339 3.24 -6.78 2.16
CA ILE A 339 2.25 -5.81 1.67
C ILE A 339 2.69 -4.35 1.90
N VAL A 340 3.27 -4.06 3.08
CA VAL A 340 3.79 -2.72 3.38
C VAL A 340 4.92 -2.34 2.43
N GLY A 341 5.79 -3.31 2.09
CA GLY A 341 6.85 -3.11 1.11
C GLY A 341 6.34 -2.93 -0.32
N MET A 342 5.27 -3.61 -0.70
CA MET A 342 4.63 -3.38 -2.01
C MET A 342 4.12 -1.93 -2.13
N PHE A 343 3.53 -1.41 -1.08
CA PHE A 343 3.00 -0.06 -1.05
C PHE A 343 4.10 1.01 -0.96
N LEU A 344 4.99 0.91 0.03
CA LEU A 344 6.04 1.91 0.27
C LEU A 344 7.25 1.77 -0.68
N GLY A 345 7.41 0.63 -1.32
CA GLY A 345 8.50 0.37 -2.27
C GLY A 345 8.50 1.36 -3.44
N VAL A 346 7.33 1.73 -3.93
CA VAL A 346 7.21 2.66 -5.08
C VAL A 346 7.79 4.03 -4.77
N PRO A 347 7.37 4.77 -3.72
CA PRO A 347 7.94 6.08 -3.43
C PRO A 347 9.41 6.01 -2.99
N ILE A 348 9.82 4.94 -2.29
CA ILE A 348 11.23 4.74 -1.92
C ILE A 348 12.08 4.58 -3.18
N PHE A 349 11.64 3.74 -4.11
CA PHE A 349 12.37 3.52 -5.35
C PHE A 349 12.36 4.75 -6.25
N ALA A 350 11.25 5.52 -6.28
CA ALA A 350 11.16 6.78 -7.01
C ALA A 350 12.25 7.77 -6.57
N LEU A 351 12.50 7.86 -5.27
CA LEU A 351 13.56 8.71 -4.73
C LEU A 351 14.96 8.22 -5.08
N ILE A 352 15.20 6.91 -4.99
CA ILE A 352 16.48 6.33 -5.40
C ILE A 352 16.71 6.60 -6.89
N TYR A 353 15.69 6.38 -7.71
CA TYR A 353 15.75 6.59 -9.15
C TYR A 353 16.02 8.07 -9.49
N ALA A 354 15.32 9.02 -8.87
CA ALA A 354 15.55 10.44 -9.03
C ALA A 354 16.97 10.84 -8.62
N GLY A 355 17.46 10.35 -7.47
CA GLY A 355 18.81 10.62 -7.01
C GLY A 355 19.89 10.08 -7.95
N VAL A 356 19.67 8.89 -8.55
CA VAL A 356 20.58 8.33 -9.56
C VAL A 356 20.55 9.19 -10.84
N GLN A 357 19.37 9.61 -11.28
CA GLN A 357 19.24 10.49 -12.45
C GLN A 357 19.95 11.83 -12.24
N ASP A 358 19.75 12.45 -11.08
CA ASP A 358 20.45 13.71 -10.74
C ASP A 358 21.98 13.52 -10.73
N TYR A 359 22.46 12.43 -10.13
CA TYR A 359 23.89 12.12 -10.12
C TYR A 359 24.44 11.94 -11.53
N ILE A 360 23.73 11.22 -12.41
CA ILE A 360 24.11 11.02 -13.82
C ILE A 360 24.17 12.38 -14.53
N GLN A 361 23.15 13.22 -14.39
CA GLN A 361 23.11 14.53 -15.05
C GLN A 361 24.24 15.45 -14.60
N VAL A 362 24.52 15.50 -13.29
CA VAL A 362 25.67 16.27 -12.77
C VAL A 362 27.00 15.76 -13.34
N ARG A 363 27.17 14.44 -13.43
CA ARG A 363 28.40 13.83 -14.00
C ARG A 363 28.56 14.12 -15.49
N LEU A 364 27.48 14.00 -16.28
CA LEU A 364 27.48 14.31 -17.70
C LEU A 364 27.79 15.78 -17.94
N ARG A 365 27.16 16.67 -17.19
CA ARG A 365 27.44 18.11 -17.26
C ARG A 365 28.89 18.46 -16.93
N ASN A 366 29.47 17.81 -15.92
CA ASN A 366 30.88 18.02 -15.55
C ASN A 366 31.84 17.49 -16.62
N LYS A 367 31.44 16.47 -17.36
CA LYS A 367 32.20 15.93 -18.49
C LYS A 367 31.93 16.66 -19.81
N LYS A 368 30.99 17.64 -19.82
CA LYS A 368 30.51 18.33 -21.03
C LYS A 368 29.97 17.38 -22.11
N ILE A 369 29.40 16.26 -21.70
CA ILE A 369 28.80 15.25 -22.59
C ILE A 369 27.31 15.54 -22.68
N THR A 370 26.78 15.67 -23.90
CA THR A 370 25.34 15.72 -24.20
C THR A 370 24.93 14.42 -24.88
N ILE A 371 23.93 13.73 -24.33
CA ILE A 371 23.36 12.53 -24.95
C ILE A 371 22.14 12.98 -25.75
N ASN A 372 22.15 12.73 -27.04
CA ASN A 372 20.99 13.01 -27.90
C ASN A 372 20.00 11.83 -27.76
N ASP A 373 18.92 12.04 -27.00
CA ASP A 373 17.92 11.01 -26.70
C ASP A 373 17.22 10.46 -27.95
N ARG A 374 17.24 11.19 -29.09
CA ARG A 374 16.62 10.74 -30.34
C ARG A 374 17.53 9.88 -31.21
N ALA A 375 18.84 10.00 -31.09
CA ALA A 375 19.80 9.32 -31.96
C ALA A 375 20.66 8.27 -31.23
N GLY A 376 20.61 8.21 -29.91
CA GLY A 376 21.49 7.35 -29.11
C GLY A 376 22.99 7.68 -29.29
N THR A 377 23.33 8.83 -29.88
CA THR A 377 24.70 9.28 -30.11
C THR A 377 25.19 10.12 -28.95
N ILE A 378 26.49 9.99 -28.63
CA ILE A 378 27.19 10.76 -27.59
C ILE A 378 28.01 11.80 -28.33
N ASP A 379 27.74 13.08 -28.13
CA ASP A 379 28.53 14.23 -28.60
C ASP A 379 29.33 14.83 -27.45
#